data_23aeebbcdd8667f24c6ba836992ceacc
#
_entry.id   23aeebbcdd8667f24c6ba836992ceacc
#
_cell.length_a   1.000
_cell.length_b   1.000
_cell.length_c   1.000
_cell.angle_alpha   90.00
_cell.angle_beta   90.00
_cell.angle_gamma   90.00
#
_symmetry.space_group_name_H-M   'P 1'
#
loop_
_entity.id
_entity.type
_entity.pdbx_description
1 polymer ?
#
loop_
_entity_poly.entity_id
_entity_poly.type
_entity_poly.pdbx_seq_one_letter_code
_entity_poly.pdbx_strand_id
1 'polypeptide(L)'
;MKKILFTVLFLGGLVSLRAEEVPDSLSVQKKVTIEEVVVTGTRNETDVRHLPMTVSVVNREQIEHRNDPSLLPLLTEYIPGLFTTSRGLMGYGVSGGAAGGMSLRGIGGVPQEGLPTTGMLVLIDGHPQYMGLMGHPISDAYQSLLAERVEVLRGPASVLYGSNAMGGVINIVTRKMQQDGIRTHANVGYGSYNTLQSEVTNRIRKGRFTSIVSGSYNRTDGHRKDMEFEQYGGYAKLGYDFSSSWKLWGDVNVTHFNASNPGTIQVPLIDNDSRITRGMTSLALENHYEKTSGALSLFYNWGRHKINDGYKTGEQPQTSHFNSKDKMLGISWYQSATFFTGNRLTVGFDYQHFGGESWNKVLATGERKPGVDKQMDEFAGY
;
A
#
# COMPACT_ATOMS: atom_id res chain seq x y z
N MET A 1 9.52 -9.58 -39.21
CA MET A 1 8.19 -8.94 -39.29
C MET A 1 7.13 -10.05 -39.37
N LYS A 2 6.47 -10.38 -38.28
CA LYS A 2 5.28 -11.25 -38.29
C LYS A 2 4.21 -10.51 -37.49
N LYS A 3 3.19 -10.04 -38.21
CA LYS A 3 2.00 -9.43 -37.62
C LYS A 3 1.14 -10.56 -37.05
N ILE A 4 0.90 -10.52 -35.73
CA ILE A 4 -0.10 -11.37 -35.11
C ILE A 4 -1.38 -10.55 -35.03
N LEU A 5 -2.37 -10.97 -35.79
CA LEU A 5 -3.71 -10.41 -35.83
C LEU A 5 -4.52 -11.04 -34.69
N PHE A 6 -4.89 -10.28 -33.66
CA PHE A 6 -5.82 -10.73 -32.62
C PHE A 6 -7.25 -10.45 -33.10
N THR A 7 -7.96 -11.50 -33.45
CA THR A 7 -9.40 -11.43 -33.74
C THR A 7 -10.17 -11.53 -32.43
N VAL A 8 -10.77 -10.42 -31.99
CA VAL A 8 -11.72 -10.40 -30.88
C VAL A 8 -13.09 -10.82 -31.38
N LEU A 9 -13.53 -11.98 -30.96
CA LEU A 9 -14.90 -12.47 -31.23
C LEU A 9 -15.87 -11.76 -30.26
N PHE A 10 -16.68 -10.85 -30.80
CA PHE A 10 -17.82 -10.25 -30.10
C PHE A 10 -19.00 -11.23 -30.12
N LEU A 11 -19.25 -11.93 -29.01
CA LEU A 11 -20.54 -12.62 -28.82
C LEU A 11 -21.54 -11.60 -28.27
N GLY A 12 -22.38 -11.08 -29.15
CA GLY A 12 -23.52 -10.25 -28.78
C GLY A 12 -24.64 -11.11 -28.16
N GLY A 13 -24.72 -11.10 -26.85
CA GLY A 13 -25.91 -11.58 -26.12
C GLY A 13 -26.89 -10.41 -25.96
N LEU A 14 -28.05 -10.47 -26.62
CA LEU A 14 -29.19 -9.58 -26.37
C LEU A 14 -29.70 -9.80 -24.93
N VAL A 15 -29.30 -8.87 -24.03
CA VAL A 15 -29.92 -8.75 -22.72
C VAL A 15 -31.13 -7.82 -22.86
N SER A 16 -32.34 -8.40 -22.78
CA SER A 16 -33.58 -7.64 -22.70
C SER A 16 -33.64 -6.91 -21.35
N LEU A 17 -33.40 -5.61 -21.36
CA LEU A 17 -33.66 -4.73 -20.24
C LEU A 17 -35.16 -4.63 -20.02
N ARG A 18 -35.71 -5.28 -18.99
CA ARG A 18 -36.98 -4.92 -18.42
C ARG A 18 -36.77 -3.70 -17.54
N ALA A 19 -37.37 -2.58 -17.93
CA ALA A 19 -37.51 -1.44 -17.04
C ALA A 19 -38.54 -1.82 -15.97
N GLU A 20 -38.14 -1.94 -14.73
CA GLU A 20 -39.01 -2.03 -13.57
C GLU A 20 -39.37 -0.60 -13.15
N GLU A 21 -40.66 -0.29 -13.12
CA GLU A 21 -41.14 1.01 -12.66
C GLU A 21 -40.71 1.25 -11.22
N VAL A 22 -39.94 2.29 -11.01
CA VAL A 22 -39.50 2.77 -9.69
C VAL A 22 -40.72 3.49 -9.06
N PRO A 23 -41.26 3.07 -7.92
CA PRO A 23 -42.28 3.82 -7.23
C PRO A 23 -41.68 5.13 -6.70
N ASP A 24 -42.32 6.23 -7.15
CA ASP A 24 -42.01 7.60 -6.73
C ASP A 24 -42.49 7.81 -5.29
N SER A 25 -41.64 7.49 -4.32
CA SER A 25 -41.78 7.96 -2.95
C SER A 25 -40.42 8.41 -2.43
N LEU A 26 -40.15 9.69 -2.63
CA LEU A 26 -39.10 10.43 -1.96
C LEU A 26 -39.33 10.44 -0.43
N SER A 27 -38.99 9.37 0.23
CA SER A 27 -38.67 9.42 1.64
C SER A 27 -37.14 9.43 1.78
N VAL A 28 -36.55 10.61 1.66
CA VAL A 28 -35.16 10.86 2.04
C VAL A 28 -35.08 10.79 3.57
N GLN A 29 -35.19 9.57 4.09
CA GLN A 29 -34.50 9.23 5.31
C GLN A 29 -33.21 8.48 4.93
N LYS A 30 -32.23 9.22 4.43
CA LYS A 30 -30.86 8.76 4.42
C LYS A 30 -30.49 8.61 5.89
N LYS A 31 -30.74 7.42 6.45
CA LYS A 31 -30.20 7.02 7.73
C LYS A 31 -28.68 7.02 7.50
N VAL A 32 -28.02 8.13 7.80
CA VAL A 32 -26.58 8.17 7.91
C VAL A 32 -26.28 7.32 9.13
N THR A 33 -26.17 6.02 8.90
CA THR A 33 -25.49 5.15 9.84
C THR A 33 -24.06 5.66 9.79
N ILE A 34 -23.67 6.45 10.78
CA ILE A 34 -22.26 6.65 11.07
C ILE A 34 -21.82 5.24 11.45
N GLU A 35 -21.28 4.50 10.48
CA GLU A 35 -20.66 3.22 10.77
C GLU A 35 -19.62 3.52 11.85
N GLU A 36 -19.75 2.87 12.98
CA GLU A 36 -18.73 2.91 14.03
C GLU A 36 -17.46 2.38 13.38
N VAL A 37 -16.58 3.30 13.04
CA VAL A 37 -15.37 2.95 12.32
C VAL A 37 -14.43 2.29 13.31
N VAL A 38 -14.25 1.02 13.14
CA VAL A 38 -13.35 0.21 13.95
C VAL A 38 -11.95 0.37 13.42
N VAL A 39 -11.04 0.88 14.24
CA VAL A 39 -9.64 1.14 13.87
C VAL A 39 -8.75 0.04 14.39
N THR A 40 -8.02 -0.60 13.49
CA THR A 40 -7.05 -1.65 13.83
C THR A 40 -5.66 -1.11 14.19
N GLY A 41 -5.47 0.20 14.06
CA GLY A 41 -4.19 0.87 14.31
C GLY A 41 -3.66 0.77 15.75
N THR A 42 -4.48 0.32 16.70
CA THR A 42 -4.07 0.05 18.09
C THR A 42 -3.82 -1.42 18.37
N ARG A 43 -3.64 -2.22 17.34
CA ARG A 43 -3.52 -3.68 17.37
C ARG A 43 -4.81 -4.43 17.73
N ASN A 44 -5.89 -3.70 18.01
CA ASN A 44 -7.23 -4.24 18.29
C ASN A 44 -8.28 -3.37 17.63
N GLU A 45 -9.34 -4.00 17.18
CA GLU A 45 -10.53 -3.29 16.75
C GLU A 45 -11.10 -2.48 17.91
N THR A 46 -11.13 -1.16 17.76
CA THR A 46 -11.59 -0.23 18.81
C THR A 46 -12.40 0.87 18.13
N ASP A 47 -13.49 1.28 18.74
CA ASP A 47 -14.25 2.44 18.28
C ASP A 47 -13.36 3.70 18.35
N VAL A 48 -13.30 4.46 17.25
CA VAL A 48 -12.50 5.69 17.13
C VAL A 48 -12.76 6.65 18.29
N ARG A 49 -14.00 6.71 18.78
CA ARG A 49 -14.40 7.58 19.89
C ARG A 49 -13.73 7.25 21.21
N HIS A 50 -13.23 6.04 21.37
CA HIS A 50 -12.58 5.58 22.60
C HIS A 50 -11.06 5.58 22.52
N LEU A 51 -10.48 6.09 21.41
CA LEU A 51 -9.04 6.18 21.25
C LEU A 51 -8.49 7.49 21.85
N PRO A 52 -7.40 7.43 22.62
CA PRO A 52 -6.75 8.62 23.17
C PRO A 52 -5.90 9.36 22.10
N MET A 53 -6.14 9.12 20.83
CA MET A 53 -5.40 9.68 19.70
C MET A 53 -6.32 10.04 18.54
N THR A 54 -5.90 10.98 17.71
CA THR A 54 -6.66 11.40 16.55
C THR A 54 -6.46 10.43 15.40
N VAL A 55 -7.55 9.80 14.97
CA VAL A 55 -7.56 8.90 13.82
C VAL A 55 -8.44 9.48 12.72
N SER A 56 -7.99 9.32 11.48
CA SER A 56 -8.79 9.58 10.28
C SER A 56 -8.90 8.29 9.49
N VAL A 57 -10.07 8.09 8.88
CA VAL A 57 -10.32 6.90 8.06
C VAL A 57 -10.77 7.33 6.68
N VAL A 58 -10.18 6.74 5.67
CA VAL A 58 -10.60 6.84 4.28
C VAL A 58 -11.20 5.49 3.91
N ASN A 59 -12.50 5.48 3.60
CA ASN A 59 -13.24 4.26 3.31
C ASN A 59 -13.14 3.86 1.83
N ARG A 60 -13.67 2.69 1.49
CA ARG A 60 -13.63 2.15 0.13
C ARG A 60 -14.33 3.04 -0.89
N GLU A 61 -15.45 3.63 -0.57
CA GLU A 61 -16.20 4.53 -1.44
C GLU A 61 -15.36 5.75 -1.85
N GLN A 62 -14.65 6.35 -0.89
CA GLN A 62 -13.74 7.47 -1.14
C GLN A 62 -12.55 7.06 -2.03
N ILE A 63 -12.00 5.86 -1.80
CA ILE A 63 -10.91 5.31 -2.62
C ILE A 63 -11.38 5.09 -4.07
N GLU A 64 -12.55 4.50 -4.27
CA GLU A 64 -13.12 4.25 -5.60
C GLU A 64 -13.53 5.53 -6.31
N HIS A 65 -14.05 6.52 -5.58
CA HIS A 65 -14.46 7.79 -6.17
C HIS A 65 -13.26 8.54 -6.80
N ARG A 66 -12.11 8.49 -6.17
CA ARG A 66 -10.89 9.13 -6.69
C ARG A 66 -10.28 8.36 -7.86
N ASN A 67 -10.44 7.03 -7.87
CA ASN A 67 -9.89 6.13 -8.90
C ASN A 67 -8.39 6.33 -9.16
N ASP A 68 -7.60 6.58 -8.11
CA ASP A 68 -6.15 6.68 -8.19
C ASP A 68 -5.53 5.29 -7.97
N PRO A 69 -4.61 4.82 -8.81
CA PRO A 69 -3.96 3.52 -8.62
C PRO A 69 -3.04 3.49 -7.39
N SER A 70 -2.55 4.64 -6.92
CA SER A 70 -1.68 4.78 -5.75
C SER A 70 -2.44 5.38 -4.56
N LEU A 71 -2.37 4.75 -3.38
CA LEU A 71 -3.12 5.20 -2.21
C LEU A 71 -2.63 6.52 -1.62
N LEU A 72 -1.31 6.74 -1.55
CA LEU A 72 -0.79 7.85 -0.75
C LEU A 72 -1.15 9.25 -1.30
N PRO A 73 -1.13 9.52 -2.62
CA PRO A 73 -1.59 10.81 -3.14
C PRO A 73 -3.04 11.12 -2.79
N LEU A 74 -3.91 10.10 -2.84
CA LEU A 74 -5.32 10.20 -2.48
C LEU A 74 -5.52 10.64 -1.02
N LEU A 75 -4.68 10.17 -0.11
CA LEU A 75 -4.81 10.49 1.32
C LEU A 75 -4.63 11.98 1.61
N THR A 76 -3.89 12.72 0.80
CA THR A 76 -3.69 14.17 0.96
C THR A 76 -5.01 14.94 0.91
N GLU A 77 -6.00 14.46 0.17
CA GLU A 77 -7.31 15.11 0.05
C GLU A 77 -8.22 14.86 1.26
N TYR A 78 -8.06 13.73 1.92
CA TYR A 78 -8.96 13.29 3.00
C TYR A 78 -8.37 13.44 4.40
N ILE A 79 -7.04 13.53 4.52
CA ILE A 79 -6.37 13.55 5.83
C ILE A 79 -5.82 14.94 6.14
N PRO A 80 -6.42 15.67 7.08
CA PRO A 80 -5.94 17.00 7.47
C PRO A 80 -4.50 16.99 7.97
N GLY A 81 -3.64 17.77 7.32
CA GLY A 81 -2.23 17.91 7.67
C GLY A 81 -1.31 16.85 7.10
N LEU A 82 -1.81 15.91 6.30
CA LEU A 82 -1.00 15.01 5.48
C LEU A 82 -0.64 15.69 4.16
N PHE A 83 0.63 15.70 3.85
CA PHE A 83 1.15 16.11 2.55
C PHE A 83 1.91 14.94 1.92
N THR A 84 1.68 14.73 0.63
CA THR A 84 2.43 13.78 -0.19
C THR A 84 2.82 14.43 -1.51
N THR A 85 3.95 14.05 -2.06
CA THR A 85 4.28 14.41 -3.45
C THR A 85 3.35 13.65 -4.40
N SER A 86 3.21 14.15 -5.63
CA SER A 86 2.44 13.51 -6.70
C SER A 86 3.08 13.82 -8.03
N ARG A 87 3.01 12.88 -8.96
CA ARG A 87 3.45 13.08 -10.36
C ARG A 87 2.38 13.77 -11.19
N GLY A 88 1.24 14.06 -10.62
CA GLY A 88 0.12 14.72 -11.26
C GLY A 88 -0.90 13.76 -11.85
N LEU A 89 -0.57 13.01 -12.91
CA LEU A 89 -1.51 12.08 -13.54
C LEU A 89 -1.51 10.71 -12.88
N MET A 90 -0.34 10.17 -12.57
CA MET A 90 -0.18 8.84 -12.01
C MET A 90 1.17 8.72 -11.31
N GLY A 91 1.22 7.97 -10.22
CA GLY A 91 2.43 7.77 -9.44
C GLY A 91 2.66 8.85 -8.38
N TYR A 92 3.48 8.49 -7.39
CA TYR A 92 3.70 9.27 -6.20
C TYR A 92 5.01 10.07 -6.22
N GLY A 93 6.11 9.39 -6.48
CA GLY A 93 7.42 9.93 -6.17
C GLY A 93 8.11 10.57 -7.34
N VAL A 94 8.57 11.81 -7.16
CA VAL A 94 9.42 12.49 -8.14
C VAL A 94 10.52 13.30 -7.46
N SER A 95 10.23 13.89 -6.33
CA SER A 95 11.18 14.72 -5.60
C SER A 95 11.96 13.84 -4.61
N GLY A 96 13.27 13.80 -4.75
CA GLY A 96 14.11 12.98 -3.89
C GLY A 96 14.14 11.48 -4.24
N GLY A 97 13.84 11.13 -5.50
CA GLY A 97 13.91 9.76 -6.00
C GLY A 97 12.62 8.97 -5.83
N ALA A 98 12.73 7.64 -5.89
CA ALA A 98 11.61 6.71 -5.89
C ALA A 98 10.76 6.69 -4.60
N ALA A 99 11.27 7.23 -3.52
CA ALA A 99 10.57 7.29 -2.24
C ALA A 99 9.53 8.41 -2.17
N GLY A 100 9.69 9.47 -2.99
CA GLY A 100 8.88 10.68 -2.89
C GLY A 100 8.96 11.37 -1.52
N GLY A 101 8.12 12.36 -1.29
CA GLY A 101 8.01 13.08 -0.01
C GLY A 101 6.67 12.84 0.66
N MET A 102 6.68 12.53 1.95
CA MET A 102 5.48 12.38 2.77
C MET A 102 5.69 13.01 4.13
N SER A 103 4.77 13.86 4.57
CA SER A 103 4.80 14.44 5.91
C SER A 103 3.40 14.54 6.51
N LEU A 104 3.32 14.41 7.83
CA LEU A 104 2.10 14.58 8.58
C LEU A 104 2.32 15.61 9.68
N ARG A 105 1.59 16.75 9.61
CA ARG A 105 1.74 17.87 10.54
C ARG A 105 3.20 18.37 10.65
N GLY A 106 3.92 18.37 9.53
CA GLY A 106 5.32 18.81 9.46
C GLY A 106 6.36 17.78 9.89
N ILE A 107 5.95 16.61 10.37
CA ILE A 107 6.87 15.50 10.68
C ILE A 107 6.95 14.57 9.47
N GLY A 108 8.17 14.22 9.05
CA GLY A 108 8.45 13.47 7.84
C GLY A 108 9.03 14.37 6.76
N GLY A 109 8.92 13.95 5.52
CA GLY A 109 9.44 14.68 4.36
C GLY A 109 10.23 13.76 3.44
N VAL A 110 11.14 14.35 2.65
CA VAL A 110 12.08 13.58 1.83
C VAL A 110 13.13 12.99 2.76
N PRO A 111 13.55 11.72 2.57
CA PRO A 111 14.69 11.17 3.30
C PRO A 111 15.89 12.09 3.19
N GLN A 112 16.43 12.54 4.33
CA GLN A 112 17.61 13.38 4.40
C GLN A 112 18.82 12.53 4.76
N GLU A 113 20.02 12.96 4.33
CA GLU A 113 21.25 12.31 4.74
C GLU A 113 21.33 12.22 6.27
N GLY A 114 21.58 11.03 6.78
CA GLY A 114 21.66 10.76 8.22
C GLY A 114 20.34 10.45 8.94
N LEU A 115 19.18 10.56 8.27
CA LEU A 115 17.89 10.14 8.81
C LEU A 115 17.43 8.86 8.09
N PRO A 116 17.45 7.70 8.74
CA PRO A 116 17.13 6.41 8.12
C PRO A 116 15.63 6.20 7.87
N THR A 117 14.78 7.13 8.30
CA THR A 117 13.32 6.99 8.25
C THR A 117 12.65 8.32 7.96
N THR A 118 11.48 8.25 7.31
CA THR A 118 10.61 9.43 7.10
C THR A 118 9.86 9.86 8.36
N GLY A 119 9.96 9.11 9.46
CA GLY A 119 9.16 9.35 10.67
C GLY A 119 7.68 8.98 10.53
N MET A 120 7.29 8.44 9.37
CA MET A 120 5.94 7.97 9.06
C MET A 120 5.99 6.49 8.75
N LEU A 121 5.23 5.69 9.48
CA LEU A 121 5.15 4.24 9.29
C LEU A 121 3.94 3.88 8.42
N VAL A 122 4.16 3.10 7.39
CA VAL A 122 3.09 2.48 6.60
C VAL A 122 2.97 1.02 6.99
N LEU A 123 1.73 0.57 7.20
CA LEU A 123 1.39 -0.82 7.51
C LEU A 123 0.41 -1.37 6.46
N ILE A 124 0.46 -2.67 6.23
CA ILE A 124 -0.62 -3.42 5.56
C ILE A 124 -1.10 -4.49 6.55
N ASP A 125 -2.38 -4.45 6.92
CA ASP A 125 -2.98 -5.31 7.97
C ASP A 125 -2.13 -5.36 9.26
N GLY A 126 -1.54 -4.21 9.66
CA GLY A 126 -0.69 -4.09 10.84
C GLY A 126 0.77 -4.49 10.66
N HIS A 127 1.18 -4.98 9.49
CA HIS A 127 2.57 -5.38 9.21
C HIS A 127 3.36 -4.23 8.58
N PRO A 128 4.55 -3.87 9.12
CA PRO A 128 5.37 -2.78 8.62
C PRO A 128 5.77 -2.93 7.15
N GLN A 129 5.71 -1.82 6.41
CA GLN A 129 5.98 -1.74 4.98
C GLN A 129 7.03 -0.67 4.69
N TYR A 130 8.29 -0.98 4.88
CA TYR A 130 9.40 -0.10 4.53
C TYR A 130 10.55 -0.89 3.89
N MET A 131 11.42 -0.18 3.20
CA MET A 131 12.63 -0.73 2.64
C MET A 131 13.60 -1.12 3.74
N GLY A 132 13.92 -2.39 3.88
CA GLY A 132 14.74 -2.93 4.96
C GLY A 132 16.16 -2.35 5.04
N LEU A 133 16.70 -1.84 3.92
CA LEU A 133 18.01 -1.25 3.86
C LEU A 133 18.07 0.22 4.34
N MET A 134 17.06 1.03 4.00
CA MET A 134 17.05 2.48 4.22
C MET A 134 15.88 2.99 5.09
N GLY A 135 15.00 2.10 5.56
CA GLY A 135 13.97 2.42 6.54
C GLY A 135 12.83 3.32 6.06
N HIS A 136 12.66 3.57 4.76
CA HIS A 136 11.58 4.41 4.24
C HIS A 136 10.55 3.62 3.43
N PRO A 137 9.28 4.07 3.39
CA PRO A 137 8.25 3.46 2.58
C PRO A 137 8.51 3.69 1.08
N ILE A 138 8.08 2.74 0.24
CA ILE A 138 8.13 2.84 -1.22
C ILE A 138 6.71 3.07 -1.71
N SER A 139 6.36 4.32 -1.94
CA SER A 139 4.99 4.79 -2.01
C SER A 139 4.18 4.24 -3.18
N ASP A 140 4.80 4.07 -4.36
CA ASP A 140 4.12 3.49 -5.52
C ASP A 140 3.90 1.97 -5.42
N ALA A 141 4.35 1.33 -4.34
CA ALA A 141 4.02 -0.06 -4.04
C ALA A 141 2.65 -0.24 -3.35
N TYR A 142 2.05 0.85 -2.82
CA TYR A 142 0.78 0.79 -2.11
C TYR A 142 -0.38 1.10 -3.05
N GLN A 143 -0.93 0.04 -3.65
CA GLN A 143 -1.99 0.16 -4.64
C GLN A 143 -3.39 0.22 -4.01
N SER A 144 -4.28 1.00 -4.61
CA SER A 144 -5.67 1.15 -4.18
C SER A 144 -6.47 -0.16 -4.26
N LEU A 145 -6.08 -1.07 -5.14
CA LEU A 145 -6.73 -2.38 -5.30
C LEU A 145 -6.72 -3.23 -4.01
N LEU A 146 -5.73 -3.04 -3.13
CA LEU A 146 -5.61 -3.80 -1.88
C LEU A 146 -6.62 -3.35 -0.83
N ALA A 147 -6.89 -2.04 -0.76
CA ALA A 147 -7.49 -1.42 0.39
C ALA A 147 -9.01 -1.58 0.46
N GLU A 148 -9.52 -2.02 1.60
CA GLU A 148 -10.91 -1.81 2.02
C GLU A 148 -11.08 -0.41 2.61
N ARG A 149 -10.11 0.01 3.41
CA ARG A 149 -9.99 1.34 3.98
C ARG A 149 -8.55 1.65 4.34
N VAL A 150 -8.25 2.92 4.57
CA VAL A 150 -6.98 3.36 5.12
C VAL A 150 -7.23 4.10 6.43
N GLU A 151 -6.53 3.69 7.46
CA GLU A 151 -6.60 4.28 8.78
C GLU A 151 -5.31 5.08 9.04
N VAL A 152 -5.45 6.35 9.42
CA VAL A 152 -4.30 7.23 9.68
C VAL A 152 -4.32 7.72 11.11
N LEU A 153 -3.38 7.23 11.92
CA LEU A 153 -3.13 7.74 13.26
C LEU A 153 -2.28 8.99 13.15
N ARG A 154 -2.84 10.13 13.56
CA ARG A 154 -2.21 11.45 13.43
C ARG A 154 -1.53 11.88 14.72
N GLY A 155 -0.25 11.59 14.84
CA GLY A 155 0.58 11.93 16.00
C GLY A 155 1.48 10.76 16.40
N PRO A 156 2.29 10.92 17.45
CA PRO A 156 3.27 9.94 17.84
C PRO A 156 2.61 8.62 18.27
N ALA A 157 2.98 7.55 17.59
CA ALA A 157 2.51 6.19 17.86
C ALA A 157 3.69 5.24 18.18
N SER A 158 4.84 5.79 18.50
CA SER A 158 6.09 5.06 18.71
C SER A 158 6.01 4.05 19.87
N VAL A 159 5.15 4.28 20.85
CA VAL A 159 4.91 3.34 21.97
C VAL A 159 4.38 1.98 21.46
N LEU A 160 3.56 2.01 20.39
CA LEU A 160 2.95 0.81 19.83
C LEU A 160 3.69 0.26 18.60
N TYR A 161 4.42 1.13 17.87
CA TYR A 161 4.94 0.82 16.54
C TYR A 161 6.43 1.14 16.35
N GLY A 162 7.14 1.53 17.41
CA GLY A 162 8.57 1.80 17.36
C GLY A 162 8.94 3.16 16.76
N SER A 163 10.23 3.37 16.54
CA SER A 163 10.84 4.66 16.18
C SER A 163 10.35 5.25 14.86
N ASN A 164 9.93 4.42 13.91
CA ASN A 164 9.45 4.86 12.60
C ASN A 164 8.07 5.54 12.64
N ALA A 165 7.35 5.51 13.78
CA ALA A 165 6.00 6.04 13.94
C ALA A 165 5.95 7.37 14.71
N MET A 166 6.97 8.21 14.62
CA MET A 166 7.05 9.50 15.34
C MET A 166 6.01 10.51 14.86
N GLY A 167 5.77 10.60 13.56
CA GLY A 167 4.79 11.50 12.94
C GLY A 167 3.39 10.90 12.88
N GLY A 168 3.30 9.59 12.83
CA GLY A 168 2.05 8.84 12.73
C GLY A 168 2.18 7.52 12.00
N VAL A 169 1.04 6.86 11.84
CA VAL A 169 0.93 5.56 11.19
C VAL A 169 -0.16 5.60 10.13
N ILE A 170 0.12 5.07 8.96
CA ILE A 170 -0.84 4.81 7.88
C ILE A 170 -1.03 3.29 7.82
N ASN A 171 -2.21 2.79 8.18
CA ASN A 171 -2.53 1.37 8.11
C ASN A 171 -3.51 1.10 6.97
N ILE A 172 -3.07 0.36 5.99
CA ILE A 172 -3.87 -0.09 4.85
C ILE A 172 -4.54 -1.40 5.28
N VAL A 173 -5.84 -1.35 5.51
CA VAL A 173 -6.64 -2.55 5.85
C VAL A 173 -7.11 -3.18 4.55
N THR A 174 -6.74 -4.44 4.33
CA THR A 174 -7.04 -5.13 3.08
C THR A 174 -8.50 -5.58 2.99
N ARG A 175 -8.96 -5.76 1.76
CA ARG A 175 -10.34 -6.19 1.45
C ARG A 175 -10.69 -7.50 2.14
N LYS A 176 -11.97 -7.62 2.56
CA LYS A 176 -12.56 -8.82 3.15
C LYS A 176 -13.84 -9.19 2.40
N MET A 177 -14.21 -10.47 2.41
CA MET A 177 -15.49 -10.97 1.92
C MET A 177 -16.25 -11.59 3.09
N GLN A 178 -17.30 -10.90 3.57
CA GLN A 178 -18.05 -11.32 4.76
C GLN A 178 -19.26 -12.18 4.42
N GLN A 179 -19.88 -11.96 3.25
CA GLN A 179 -21.10 -12.66 2.82
C GLN A 179 -20.75 -13.75 1.80
N ASP A 180 -21.45 -14.87 1.84
CA ASP A 180 -21.31 -15.94 0.86
C ASP A 180 -21.67 -15.44 -0.55
N GLY A 181 -20.95 -15.94 -1.53
CA GLY A 181 -21.15 -15.61 -2.93
C GLY A 181 -19.85 -15.34 -3.67
N ILE A 182 -19.99 -14.89 -4.91
CA ILE A 182 -18.90 -14.48 -5.80
C ILE A 182 -19.18 -13.04 -6.22
N ARG A 183 -18.17 -12.19 -6.10
CA ARG A 183 -18.23 -10.80 -6.55
C ARG A 183 -17.00 -10.49 -7.38
N THR A 184 -17.23 -10.10 -8.63
CA THR A 184 -16.15 -9.63 -9.52
C THR A 184 -16.35 -8.14 -9.77
N HIS A 185 -15.29 -7.38 -9.60
CA HIS A 185 -15.21 -5.98 -9.95
C HIS A 185 -14.14 -5.81 -11.01
N ALA A 186 -14.45 -5.10 -12.08
CA ALA A 186 -13.49 -4.73 -13.12
C ALA A 186 -13.64 -3.23 -13.40
N ASN A 187 -12.52 -2.54 -13.47
CA ASN A 187 -12.44 -1.13 -13.83
C ASN A 187 -11.43 -0.95 -14.94
N VAL A 188 -11.81 -0.21 -16.00
CA VAL A 188 -10.92 0.16 -17.10
C VAL A 188 -11.18 1.62 -17.44
N GLY A 189 -10.15 2.43 -17.37
CA GLY A 189 -10.18 3.83 -17.73
C GLY A 189 -9.10 4.16 -18.76
N TYR A 190 -9.43 4.99 -19.74
CA TYR A 190 -8.47 5.51 -20.70
C TYR A 190 -8.63 7.02 -20.85
N GLY A 191 -7.53 7.75 -20.91
CA GLY A 191 -7.53 9.21 -20.93
C GLY A 191 -6.35 9.83 -21.66
N SER A 192 -6.21 11.14 -21.48
CA SER A 192 -5.13 11.94 -22.08
C SER A 192 -3.75 11.39 -21.75
N TYR A 193 -2.78 11.67 -22.61
CA TYR A 193 -1.39 11.23 -22.47
C TYR A 193 -1.25 9.70 -22.44
N ASN A 194 -2.10 9.01 -23.24
CA ASN A 194 -2.10 7.55 -23.32
C ASN A 194 -2.25 6.87 -21.93
N THR A 195 -2.98 7.55 -21.04
CA THR A 195 -3.21 7.06 -19.68
C THR A 195 -4.20 5.91 -19.71
N LEU A 196 -3.79 4.74 -19.25
CA LEU A 196 -4.61 3.55 -19.08
C LEU A 196 -4.58 3.13 -17.63
N GLN A 197 -5.74 2.91 -17.04
CA GLN A 197 -5.93 2.28 -15.74
C GLN A 197 -6.76 1.03 -15.92
N SER A 198 -6.32 -0.08 -15.36
CA SER A 198 -7.10 -1.31 -15.40
C SER A 198 -6.92 -2.10 -14.11
N GLU A 199 -8.02 -2.56 -13.56
CA GLU A 199 -8.07 -3.39 -12.36
C GLU A 199 -9.14 -4.45 -12.53
N VAL A 200 -8.84 -5.67 -12.08
CA VAL A 200 -9.83 -6.72 -11.88
C VAL A 200 -9.65 -7.32 -10.50
N THR A 201 -10.73 -7.48 -9.76
CA THR A 201 -10.77 -8.11 -8.45
C THR A 201 -11.90 -9.13 -8.41
N ASN A 202 -11.57 -10.37 -8.09
CA ASN A 202 -12.54 -11.42 -7.80
C ASN A 202 -12.53 -11.74 -6.30
N ARG A 203 -13.70 -11.82 -5.68
CA ARG A 203 -13.88 -12.15 -4.27
C ARG A 203 -14.88 -13.28 -4.16
N ILE A 204 -14.51 -14.31 -3.42
CA ILE A 204 -15.33 -15.50 -3.21
C ILE A 204 -15.42 -15.76 -1.71
N ARG A 205 -16.62 -16.05 -1.22
CA ARG A 205 -16.84 -16.72 0.05
C ARG A 205 -17.77 -17.90 -0.15
N LYS A 206 -17.38 -19.05 0.38
CA LYS A 206 -18.22 -20.26 0.40
C LYS A 206 -18.09 -20.92 1.77
N GLY A 207 -19.07 -20.67 2.63
CA GLY A 207 -19.03 -21.13 4.00
C GLY A 207 -17.81 -20.60 4.76
N ARG A 208 -16.91 -21.51 5.14
CA ARG A 208 -15.70 -21.19 5.91
C ARG A 208 -14.52 -20.68 5.06
N PHE A 209 -14.58 -20.85 3.76
CA PHE A 209 -13.49 -20.46 2.85
C PHE A 209 -13.71 -19.08 2.26
N THR A 210 -12.65 -18.27 2.20
CA THR A 210 -12.63 -16.97 1.52
C THR A 210 -11.43 -16.89 0.58
N SER A 211 -11.62 -16.23 -0.58
CA SER A 211 -10.57 -15.95 -1.54
C SER A 211 -10.76 -14.56 -2.13
N ILE A 212 -9.68 -13.82 -2.25
CA ILE A 212 -9.63 -12.54 -2.97
C ILE A 212 -8.43 -12.62 -3.91
N VAL A 213 -8.64 -12.34 -5.18
CA VAL A 213 -7.58 -12.28 -6.18
C VAL A 213 -7.77 -11.00 -6.99
N SER A 214 -6.72 -10.20 -7.08
CA SER A 214 -6.74 -8.93 -7.81
C SER A 214 -5.53 -8.82 -8.71
N GLY A 215 -5.71 -8.14 -9.85
CA GLY A 215 -4.64 -7.75 -10.75
C GLY A 215 -4.89 -6.36 -11.31
N SER A 216 -3.82 -5.61 -11.56
CA SER A 216 -3.89 -4.29 -12.16
C SER A 216 -2.76 -4.05 -13.14
N TYR A 217 -3.04 -3.20 -14.13
CA TYR A 217 -2.06 -2.62 -15.01
C TYR A 217 -2.39 -1.15 -15.25
N ASN A 218 -1.44 -0.29 -14.97
CA ASN A 218 -1.59 1.16 -15.07
C ASN A 218 -0.42 1.74 -15.86
N ARG A 219 -0.68 2.71 -16.73
CA ARG A 219 0.36 3.43 -17.46
C ARG A 219 -0.06 4.84 -17.84
N THR A 220 0.90 5.71 -18.05
CA THR A 220 0.74 7.03 -18.67
C THR A 220 2.06 7.45 -19.32
N ASP A 221 1.96 8.18 -20.43
CA ASP A 221 3.13 8.85 -21.04
C ASP A 221 3.48 10.16 -20.30
N GLY A 222 2.60 10.62 -19.38
CA GLY A 222 2.77 11.86 -18.65
C GLY A 222 2.46 13.11 -19.47
N HIS A 223 2.22 14.23 -18.77
CA HIS A 223 1.93 15.52 -19.43
C HIS A 223 3.19 16.29 -19.84
N ARG A 224 4.37 15.74 -19.56
CA ARG A 224 5.69 16.26 -19.95
C ARG A 224 6.54 15.11 -20.49
N LYS A 225 7.50 15.44 -21.33
CA LYS A 225 8.53 14.49 -21.79
C LYS A 225 9.28 13.92 -20.57
N ASP A 226 9.68 12.66 -20.66
CA ASP A 226 10.41 11.91 -19.63
C ASP A 226 9.63 11.80 -18.30
N MET A 227 8.29 11.69 -18.38
CA MET A 227 7.39 11.57 -17.24
C MET A 227 6.54 10.29 -17.29
N GLU A 228 7.00 9.31 -18.04
CA GLU A 228 6.32 8.03 -18.21
C GLU A 228 6.25 7.28 -16.86
N PHE A 229 5.11 6.63 -16.66
CA PHE A 229 4.88 5.75 -15.53
C PHE A 229 4.18 4.47 -16.00
N GLU A 230 4.63 3.34 -15.49
CA GLU A 230 4.01 2.04 -15.74
C GLU A 230 4.04 1.21 -14.46
N GLN A 231 2.93 0.54 -14.14
CA GLN A 231 2.79 -0.22 -12.91
C GLN A 231 1.98 -1.49 -13.16
N TYR A 232 2.47 -2.60 -12.61
CA TYR A 232 1.80 -3.89 -12.53
C TYR A 232 1.54 -4.25 -11.08
N GLY A 233 0.35 -4.77 -10.79
CA GLY A 233 -0.03 -5.20 -9.46
C GLY A 233 -0.68 -6.57 -9.44
N GLY A 234 -0.37 -7.34 -8.43
CA GLY A 234 -1.01 -8.62 -8.16
C GLY A 234 -1.20 -8.82 -6.66
N TYR A 235 -2.40 -9.23 -6.27
CA TYR A 235 -2.75 -9.52 -4.89
C TYR A 235 -3.59 -10.78 -4.80
N ALA A 236 -3.27 -11.65 -3.84
CA ALA A 236 -4.11 -12.78 -3.50
C ALA A 236 -4.18 -12.93 -1.97
N LYS A 237 -5.40 -13.17 -1.44
CA LYS A 237 -5.64 -13.46 -0.02
C LYS A 237 -6.57 -14.67 0.08
N LEU A 238 -6.18 -15.63 0.87
CA LEU A 238 -6.98 -16.82 1.18
C LEU A 238 -7.26 -16.84 2.68
N GLY A 239 -8.47 -17.22 3.07
CA GLY A 239 -8.86 -17.33 4.45
C GLY A 239 -9.71 -18.57 4.72
N TYR A 240 -9.60 -19.10 5.92
CA TYR A 240 -10.39 -20.22 6.39
C TYR A 240 -10.82 -20.03 7.85
N ASP A 241 -12.13 -20.06 8.09
CA ASP A 241 -12.72 -19.95 9.42
C ASP A 241 -12.83 -21.36 10.02
N PHE A 242 -11.89 -21.76 10.91
CA PHE A 242 -11.93 -23.06 11.58
C PHE A 242 -13.17 -23.20 12.48
N SER A 243 -13.51 -22.10 13.15
CA SER A 243 -14.71 -21.97 13.99
C SER A 243 -15.22 -20.52 13.95
N SER A 244 -16.26 -20.20 14.73
CA SER A 244 -16.68 -18.82 14.96
C SER A 244 -15.61 -17.97 15.64
N SER A 245 -14.66 -18.59 16.33
CA SER A 245 -13.64 -17.91 17.13
C SER A 245 -12.23 -17.99 16.55
N TRP A 246 -11.97 -18.84 15.58
CA TRP A 246 -10.62 -19.03 15.02
C TRP A 246 -10.61 -18.91 13.51
N LYS A 247 -9.70 -18.09 13.01
CA LYS A 247 -9.50 -17.84 11.58
C LYS A 247 -8.02 -17.89 11.22
N LEU A 248 -7.72 -18.57 10.12
CA LEU A 248 -6.41 -18.51 9.44
C LEU A 248 -6.56 -17.77 8.13
N TRP A 249 -5.64 -16.88 7.84
CA TRP A 249 -5.53 -16.29 6.52
C TRP A 249 -4.08 -16.09 6.11
N GLY A 250 -3.86 -16.07 4.81
CA GLY A 250 -2.55 -15.73 4.25
C GLY A 250 -2.75 -14.92 2.98
N ASP A 251 -1.78 -14.05 2.68
CA ASP A 251 -1.80 -13.23 1.49
C ASP A 251 -0.44 -13.11 0.82
N VAL A 252 -0.47 -12.66 -0.41
CA VAL A 252 0.68 -12.23 -1.18
C VAL A 252 0.32 -11.00 -1.99
N ASN A 253 1.18 -10.00 -1.96
CA ASN A 253 1.12 -8.80 -2.78
C ASN A 253 2.44 -8.62 -3.52
N VAL A 254 2.37 -8.33 -4.81
CA VAL A 254 3.55 -7.98 -5.62
C VAL A 254 3.20 -6.77 -6.49
N THR A 255 4.07 -5.78 -6.45
CA THR A 255 3.98 -4.58 -7.29
C THR A 255 5.31 -4.37 -8.01
N HIS A 256 5.24 -4.14 -9.31
CA HIS A 256 6.36 -3.68 -10.11
C HIS A 256 6.00 -2.37 -10.78
N PHE A 257 6.90 -1.39 -10.75
CA PHE A 257 6.69 -0.14 -11.47
C PHE A 257 7.99 0.40 -12.08
N ASN A 258 7.81 1.10 -13.19
CA ASN A 258 8.81 1.91 -13.87
C ASN A 258 8.33 3.37 -13.81
N ALA A 259 9.21 4.28 -13.41
CA ALA A 259 8.88 5.68 -13.29
C ALA A 259 10.02 6.54 -13.79
N SER A 260 9.77 7.38 -14.80
CA SER A 260 10.71 8.40 -15.26
C SER A 260 10.48 9.72 -14.53
N ASN A 261 11.51 10.51 -14.32
CA ASN A 261 11.44 11.76 -13.58
C ASN A 261 12.09 12.90 -14.38
N PRO A 262 11.31 13.80 -14.96
CA PRO A 262 11.85 14.91 -15.76
C PRO A 262 12.46 16.05 -14.93
N GLY A 263 12.48 15.94 -13.60
CA GLY A 263 12.85 17.04 -12.72
C GLY A 263 11.85 18.19 -12.77
N THR A 264 12.27 19.37 -12.25
CA THR A 264 11.48 20.59 -12.35
C THR A 264 11.65 21.26 -13.72
N ILE A 265 10.77 22.24 -14.04
CA ILE A 265 10.93 23.02 -15.29
C ILE A 265 12.24 23.83 -15.25
N GLN A 266 12.62 24.33 -14.08
CA GLN A 266 13.84 25.13 -13.89
C GLN A 266 15.11 24.27 -13.85
N VAL A 267 15.00 23.03 -13.39
CA VAL A 267 16.11 22.08 -13.26
C VAL A 267 15.65 20.74 -13.84
N PRO A 268 15.61 20.62 -15.18
CA PRO A 268 15.21 19.37 -15.82
C PRO A 268 16.28 18.28 -15.60
N LEU A 269 15.80 17.08 -15.40
CA LEU A 269 16.60 15.86 -15.36
C LEU A 269 16.50 15.12 -16.68
N ILE A 270 17.60 14.58 -17.13
CA ILE A 270 17.73 13.78 -18.34
C ILE A 270 18.04 12.35 -17.90
N ASP A 271 17.37 11.37 -18.53
CA ASP A 271 17.60 9.95 -18.33
C ASP A 271 17.48 9.52 -16.84
N ASN A 272 16.53 10.12 -16.10
CA ASN A 272 16.21 9.72 -14.73
C ASN A 272 15.08 8.72 -14.73
N ASP A 273 15.35 7.49 -14.31
CA ASP A 273 14.36 6.42 -14.21
C ASP A 273 14.55 5.53 -12.98
N SER A 274 13.44 4.98 -12.50
CA SER A 274 13.42 4.03 -11.39
C SER A 274 12.61 2.80 -11.79
N ARG A 275 13.18 1.62 -11.56
CA ARG A 275 12.52 0.32 -11.74
C ARG A 275 12.53 -0.42 -10.43
N ILE A 276 11.36 -0.58 -9.86
CA ILE A 276 11.21 -1.11 -8.50
C ILE A 276 10.22 -2.27 -8.51
N THR A 277 10.58 -3.33 -7.81
CA THR A 277 9.68 -4.43 -7.48
C THR A 277 9.61 -4.55 -5.97
N ARG A 278 8.41 -4.54 -5.41
CA ARG A 278 8.13 -4.80 -4.00
C ARG A 278 7.20 -5.98 -3.88
N GLY A 279 7.43 -6.79 -2.88
CA GLY A 279 6.53 -7.89 -2.55
C GLY A 279 6.37 -8.05 -1.05
N MET A 280 5.23 -8.59 -0.67
CA MET A 280 4.90 -8.96 0.69
C MET A 280 4.14 -10.28 0.69
N THR A 281 4.36 -11.10 1.68
CA THR A 281 3.48 -12.23 2.00
C THR A 281 3.28 -12.27 3.51
N SER A 282 2.08 -12.65 3.95
CA SER A 282 1.79 -12.82 5.36
C SER A 282 0.91 -14.04 5.61
N LEU A 283 0.99 -14.54 6.85
CA LEU A 283 0.16 -15.63 7.37
C LEU A 283 -0.24 -15.24 8.80
N ALA A 284 -1.53 -15.24 9.10
CA ALA A 284 -2.03 -14.91 10.42
C ALA A 284 -3.07 -15.89 10.90
N LEU A 285 -2.91 -16.30 12.15
CA LEU A 285 -3.88 -17.06 12.94
C LEU A 285 -4.50 -16.12 13.97
N GLU A 286 -5.78 -15.81 13.79
CA GLU A 286 -6.53 -14.90 14.64
C GLU A 286 -7.48 -15.67 15.54
N ASN A 287 -7.66 -15.19 16.78
CA ASN A 287 -8.72 -15.65 17.66
C ASN A 287 -9.61 -14.48 18.10
N HIS A 288 -10.88 -14.74 18.23
CA HIS A 288 -11.87 -13.78 18.70
C HIS A 288 -12.93 -14.48 19.56
N TYR A 289 -12.96 -14.12 20.83
CA TYR A 289 -13.93 -14.56 21.82
C TYR A 289 -14.62 -13.33 22.43
N GLU A 290 -15.66 -13.52 23.21
CA GLU A 290 -16.43 -12.43 23.83
C GLU A 290 -15.54 -11.46 24.64
N LYS A 291 -14.60 -11.99 25.41
CA LYS A 291 -13.73 -11.20 26.30
C LYS A 291 -12.26 -11.18 25.90
N THR A 292 -11.86 -11.98 24.94
CA THR A 292 -10.46 -12.06 24.52
C THR A 292 -10.34 -12.09 23.01
N SER A 293 -9.29 -11.46 22.49
CA SER A 293 -8.94 -11.51 21.06
C SER A 293 -7.43 -11.41 20.88
N GLY A 294 -6.91 -12.00 19.82
CA GLY A 294 -5.48 -11.95 19.55
C GLY A 294 -5.12 -12.49 18.18
N ALA A 295 -3.87 -12.36 17.83
CA ALA A 295 -3.31 -12.89 16.60
C ALA A 295 -1.86 -13.30 16.75
N LEU A 296 -1.47 -14.35 16.03
CA LEU A 296 -0.09 -14.69 15.71
C LEU A 296 0.10 -14.51 14.22
N SER A 297 1.05 -13.65 13.82
CA SER A 297 1.31 -13.32 12.44
C SER A 297 2.78 -13.56 12.10
N LEU A 298 2.99 -14.06 10.87
CA LEU A 298 4.29 -14.14 10.22
C LEU A 298 4.21 -13.31 8.95
N PHE A 299 5.24 -12.52 8.65
CA PHE A 299 5.28 -11.77 7.40
C PHE A 299 6.68 -11.72 6.83
N TYR A 300 6.75 -11.59 5.51
CA TYR A 300 8.00 -11.46 4.77
C TYR A 300 7.82 -10.44 3.65
N ASN A 301 8.62 -9.37 3.70
CA ASN A 301 8.68 -8.34 2.67
C ASN A 301 10.01 -8.44 1.93
N TRP A 302 10.00 -8.12 0.64
CA TRP A 302 11.22 -8.05 -0.16
C TRP A 302 11.13 -6.92 -1.18
N GLY A 303 12.29 -6.44 -1.61
CA GLY A 303 12.40 -5.41 -2.62
C GLY A 303 13.62 -5.58 -3.53
N ARG A 304 13.47 -5.06 -4.76
CA ARG A 304 14.58 -4.88 -5.70
C ARG A 304 14.41 -3.53 -6.35
N HIS A 305 15.46 -2.72 -6.29
CA HIS A 305 15.48 -1.40 -6.86
C HIS A 305 16.61 -1.30 -7.87
N LYS A 306 16.32 -0.63 -8.99
CA LYS A 306 17.29 -0.22 -9.98
C LYS A 306 16.97 1.24 -10.30
N ILE A 307 17.89 2.13 -9.99
CA ILE A 307 17.68 3.57 -10.08
C ILE A 307 18.79 4.17 -10.94
N ASN A 308 18.37 4.93 -11.93
CA ASN A 308 19.21 5.86 -12.67
C ASN A 308 18.82 7.27 -12.19
N ASP A 309 19.71 7.95 -11.48
CA ASP A 309 19.44 9.29 -10.95
C ASP A 309 19.46 10.37 -12.03
N GLY A 310 19.80 9.99 -13.27
CA GLY A 310 19.89 10.90 -14.39
C GLY A 310 20.98 11.96 -14.22
N TYR A 311 20.90 13.02 -15.01
CA TYR A 311 21.83 14.14 -14.95
C TYR A 311 21.13 15.44 -15.41
N LYS A 312 21.66 16.59 -15.01
CA LYS A 312 21.13 17.91 -15.43
C LYS A 312 21.72 18.32 -16.77
N THR A 313 21.03 19.26 -17.42
CA THR A 313 21.54 19.87 -18.66
C THR A 313 22.94 20.46 -18.44
N GLY A 314 23.90 20.05 -19.25
CA GLY A 314 25.31 20.45 -19.15
C GLY A 314 26.17 19.57 -18.26
N GLU A 315 25.61 18.63 -17.53
CA GLU A 315 26.36 17.60 -16.78
C GLU A 315 26.63 16.38 -17.68
N GLN A 316 27.56 15.54 -17.25
CA GLN A 316 27.83 14.27 -17.94
C GLN A 316 26.81 13.19 -17.54
N PRO A 317 26.43 12.29 -18.46
CA PRO A 317 25.60 11.13 -18.14
C PRO A 317 26.18 10.30 -17.01
N GLN A 318 25.32 9.65 -16.24
CA GLN A 318 25.71 8.72 -15.19
C GLN A 318 26.56 7.57 -15.75
N THR A 319 27.66 7.25 -15.09
CA THR A 319 28.54 6.13 -15.47
C THR A 319 28.17 4.81 -14.79
N SER A 320 27.27 4.88 -13.81
CA SER A 320 26.76 3.73 -13.06
C SER A 320 25.34 3.95 -12.61
N HIS A 321 24.59 2.85 -12.40
CA HIS A 321 23.25 2.89 -11.82
C HIS A 321 23.26 2.27 -10.44
N PHE A 322 22.51 2.88 -9.51
CA PHE A 322 22.27 2.34 -8.19
C PHE A 322 21.35 1.12 -8.26
N ASN A 323 21.68 0.08 -7.52
CA ASN A 323 20.88 -1.11 -7.36
C ASN A 323 20.82 -1.50 -5.89
N SER A 324 19.70 -2.05 -5.45
CA SER A 324 19.59 -2.62 -4.12
C SER A 324 18.64 -3.81 -4.07
N LYS A 325 18.82 -4.61 -3.04
CA LYS A 325 17.89 -5.65 -2.61
C LYS A 325 17.71 -5.53 -1.11
N ASP A 326 16.49 -5.66 -0.66
CA ASP A 326 16.17 -5.67 0.76
C ASP A 326 15.16 -6.77 1.11
N LYS A 327 15.14 -7.13 2.36
CA LYS A 327 14.21 -8.10 2.93
C LYS A 327 13.85 -7.71 4.37
N MET A 328 12.69 -8.16 4.81
CA MET A 328 12.24 -8.08 6.19
C MET A 328 11.40 -9.32 6.50
N LEU A 329 11.80 -10.06 7.52
CA LEU A 329 11.02 -11.15 8.11
C LEU A 329 10.52 -10.68 9.47
N GLY A 330 9.25 -10.91 9.79
CA GLY A 330 8.72 -10.56 11.09
C GLY A 330 7.78 -11.61 11.66
N ILE A 331 7.74 -11.64 12.98
CA ILE A 331 6.80 -12.41 13.80
C ILE A 331 6.15 -11.42 14.75
N SER A 332 4.82 -11.42 14.81
CA SER A 332 4.05 -10.57 15.71
C SER A 332 3.02 -11.44 16.45
N TRP A 333 2.99 -11.34 17.75
CA TRP A 333 1.97 -11.98 18.56
C TRP A 333 1.40 -10.98 19.55
N TYR A 334 0.08 -10.96 19.67
CA TYR A 334 -0.58 -10.25 20.76
C TYR A 334 -1.81 -11.01 21.26
N GLN A 335 -2.16 -10.76 22.51
CA GLN A 335 -3.40 -11.20 23.11
C GLN A 335 -4.00 -10.10 23.98
N SER A 336 -5.26 -9.81 23.75
CA SER A 336 -6.05 -8.83 24.52
C SER A 336 -7.10 -9.54 25.36
N ALA A 337 -7.37 -9.00 26.55
CA ALA A 337 -8.42 -9.48 27.44
C ALA A 337 -9.17 -8.32 28.08
N THR A 338 -10.47 -8.46 28.23
CA THR A 338 -11.36 -7.56 28.97
C THR A 338 -11.80 -8.24 30.24
N PHE A 339 -11.33 -7.76 31.40
CA PHE A 339 -11.64 -8.34 32.71
C PHE A 339 -12.91 -7.75 33.30
N PHE A 340 -13.15 -6.47 33.08
CA PHE A 340 -14.37 -5.75 33.50
C PHE A 340 -14.68 -4.63 32.53
N THR A 341 -15.90 -4.06 32.60
CA THR A 341 -16.36 -3.00 31.70
C THR A 341 -15.42 -1.78 31.74
N GLY A 342 -14.99 -1.33 30.58
CA GLY A 342 -14.08 -0.19 30.42
C GLY A 342 -12.58 -0.54 30.58
N ASN A 343 -12.24 -1.81 30.83
CA ASN A 343 -10.86 -2.27 30.90
C ASN A 343 -10.53 -3.14 29.68
N ARG A 344 -9.36 -2.94 29.09
CA ARG A 344 -8.74 -3.86 28.14
C ARG A 344 -7.23 -3.90 28.40
N LEU A 345 -6.72 -5.09 28.68
CA LEU A 345 -5.29 -5.37 28.76
C LEU A 345 -4.84 -6.04 27.46
N THR A 346 -3.77 -5.53 26.87
CA THR A 346 -3.11 -6.17 25.73
C THR A 346 -1.67 -6.45 26.09
N VAL A 347 -1.22 -7.67 25.83
CA VAL A 347 0.18 -8.07 25.90
C VAL A 347 0.62 -8.56 24.55
N GLY A 348 1.86 -8.29 24.17
CA GLY A 348 2.36 -8.69 22.87
C GLY A 348 3.86 -8.73 22.77
N PHE A 349 4.32 -9.35 21.69
CA PHE A 349 5.73 -9.48 21.33
C PHE A 349 5.88 -9.37 19.83
N ASP A 350 6.85 -8.58 19.40
CA ASP A 350 7.24 -8.44 18.01
C ASP A 350 8.73 -8.76 17.83
N TYR A 351 9.05 -9.46 16.77
CA TYR A 351 10.40 -9.66 16.28
C TYR A 351 10.47 -9.32 14.80
N GLN A 352 11.49 -8.59 14.41
CA GLN A 352 11.78 -8.28 13.01
C GLN A 352 13.27 -8.50 12.72
N HIS A 353 13.56 -9.18 11.63
CA HIS A 353 14.89 -9.25 11.03
C HIS A 353 14.82 -8.57 9.68
N PHE A 354 15.56 -7.49 9.48
CA PHE A 354 15.53 -6.73 8.24
C PHE A 354 16.92 -6.25 7.83
N GLY A 355 17.05 -5.97 6.55
CA GLY A 355 18.30 -5.46 5.99
C GLY A 355 18.33 -5.58 4.49
N GLY A 356 19.51 -5.42 3.92
CA GLY A 356 19.72 -5.51 2.49
C GLY A 356 21.11 -5.09 2.06
N GLU A 357 21.33 -5.21 0.77
CA GLU A 357 22.57 -4.81 0.09
C GLU A 357 22.30 -3.79 -1.01
N SER A 358 23.25 -2.90 -1.23
CA SER A 358 23.28 -2.01 -2.39
C SER A 358 24.58 -2.13 -3.15
N TRP A 359 24.56 -1.74 -4.41
CA TRP A 359 25.75 -1.65 -5.26
C TRP A 359 25.50 -0.69 -6.42
N ASN A 360 26.58 -0.12 -6.93
CA ASN A 360 26.56 0.59 -8.20
C ASN A 360 27.00 -0.36 -9.32
N LYS A 361 26.17 -0.48 -10.37
CA LYS A 361 26.52 -1.22 -11.57
C LYS A 361 27.13 -0.28 -12.59
N VAL A 362 28.45 -0.43 -12.88
CA VAL A 362 29.17 0.35 -13.89
C VAL A 362 28.63 0.01 -15.26
N LEU A 363 28.24 1.03 -16.05
CA LEU A 363 27.57 0.82 -17.33
C LEU A 363 28.51 0.27 -18.40
N ALA A 364 29.74 0.75 -18.44
CA ALA A 364 30.74 0.35 -19.45
C ALA A 364 31.20 -1.10 -19.30
N THR A 365 31.37 -1.59 -18.07
CA THR A 365 31.96 -2.91 -17.79
C THR A 365 30.96 -3.93 -17.26
N GLY A 366 29.81 -3.47 -16.74
CA GLY A 366 28.85 -4.31 -16.01
C GLY A 366 29.33 -4.68 -14.60
N GLU A 367 30.48 -4.19 -14.15
CA GLU A 367 31.05 -4.42 -12.83
C GLU A 367 30.12 -3.97 -11.72
N ARG A 368 30.06 -4.74 -10.64
CA ARG A 368 29.30 -4.39 -9.42
C ARG A 368 30.28 -3.82 -8.38
N LYS A 369 30.15 -2.53 -8.10
CA LYS A 369 30.87 -1.88 -6.99
C LYS A 369 30.00 -1.95 -5.75
N PRO A 370 30.39 -2.69 -4.71
CA PRO A 370 29.61 -2.83 -3.48
C PRO A 370 29.35 -1.47 -2.81
N GLY A 371 28.16 -1.31 -2.28
CA GLY A 371 27.75 -0.19 -1.45
C GLY A 371 27.50 -0.63 -0.01
N VAL A 372 26.31 -0.33 0.51
CA VAL A 372 25.92 -0.69 1.87
C VAL A 372 25.45 -2.15 1.91
N ASP A 373 25.87 -2.87 2.94
CA ASP A 373 25.33 -4.17 3.34
C ASP A 373 25.05 -4.10 4.85
N LYS A 374 23.76 -4.20 5.24
CA LYS A 374 23.35 -4.08 6.64
C LYS A 374 22.22 -5.06 6.93
N GLN A 375 22.26 -5.60 8.15
CA GLN A 375 21.18 -6.41 8.73
C GLN A 375 20.96 -5.98 10.18
N MET A 376 19.73 -6.08 10.65
CA MET A 376 19.33 -5.65 11.98
C MET A 376 18.23 -6.57 12.50
N ASP A 377 18.30 -6.82 13.80
CA ASP A 377 17.24 -7.48 14.55
C ASP A 377 16.59 -6.48 15.49
N GLU A 378 15.27 -6.50 15.54
CA GLU A 378 14.47 -5.67 16.44
C GLU A 378 13.52 -6.54 17.23
N PHE A 379 13.46 -6.27 18.54
CA PHE A 379 12.57 -6.96 19.49
C PHE A 379 11.75 -5.93 20.23
N ALA A 380 10.46 -6.16 20.38
CA ALA A 380 9.58 -5.33 21.19
C ALA A 380 8.63 -6.20 22.01
N GLY A 381 8.42 -5.80 23.27
CA GLY A 381 7.39 -6.34 24.15
C GLY A 381 6.54 -5.21 24.70
N TYR A 382 5.27 -5.41 24.86
CA TYR A 382 4.32 -4.41 25.35
C TYR A 382 3.15 -5.05 26.10
#